data_85d4411817be811d097d27049ecd4d72
#
_entry.id   85d4411817be811d097d27049ecd4d72
#
_cell.length_a   1.000
_cell.length_b   1.000
_cell.length_c   1.000
_cell.angle_alpha   90.00
_cell.angle_beta   90.00
_cell.angle_gamma   90.00
#
_symmetry.space_group_name_H-M   'P 1'
#
loop_
_entity.id
_entity.type
_entity.pdbx_description
1 polymer ?
#
loop_
_entity_poly.entity_id
_entity_poly.type
_entity_poly.pdbx_seq_one_letter_code
_entity_poly.pdbx_strand_id
1 'polypeptide(L)'
;MATCKILCIGDSHTAGFPAFDPMMLGNPESSYQFWLKKGLLKTRPYINCNFINEGVCGDTSRGIVFRLTQALETTNYDLVILAGGTNDLGMTSEKQVLKNLEEGYETCRKREIALIAPSIPPISLQDYVPKVITVNSGIETYTAKFQNVFFADWCGALKDEQAFLENRYNSGDGVHLSVEGYKRIGVLLVPIVDNALSLKSL
;
A
#
# COMPACT_ATOMS: atom_id res chain seq x y z
N MET A 1 24.48 -9.56 -8.34
CA MET A 1 23.52 -8.79 -7.54
C MET A 1 22.34 -9.69 -7.24
N ALA A 2 21.92 -9.77 -5.98
CA ALA A 2 20.66 -10.44 -5.65
C ALA A 2 19.49 -9.67 -6.27
N THR A 3 18.49 -10.39 -6.76
CA THR A 3 17.27 -9.79 -7.33
C THR A 3 16.11 -10.04 -6.37
N CYS A 4 15.26 -9.04 -6.20
CA CYS A 4 14.07 -9.09 -5.38
C CYS A 4 12.87 -8.68 -6.21
N LYS A 5 11.76 -9.41 -6.10
CA LYS A 5 10.48 -9.15 -6.76
C LYS A 5 9.45 -8.68 -5.74
N ILE A 6 9.00 -7.43 -5.86
CA ILE A 6 8.02 -6.83 -4.96
C ILE A 6 6.72 -6.57 -5.73
N LEU A 7 5.64 -7.22 -5.30
CA LEU A 7 4.31 -6.95 -5.81
C LEU A 7 3.69 -5.79 -5.03
N CYS A 8 3.32 -4.73 -5.73
CA CYS A 8 2.54 -3.61 -5.20
C CYS A 8 1.12 -3.73 -5.77
N ILE A 9 0.19 -4.22 -4.98
CA ILE A 9 -1.18 -4.46 -5.42
C ILE A 9 -2.17 -3.62 -4.61
N GLY A 10 -3.12 -3.00 -5.30
CA GLY A 10 -4.08 -2.11 -4.65
C GLY A 10 -4.99 -1.37 -5.62
N ASP A 11 -5.49 -0.26 -5.15
CA ASP A 11 -6.38 0.66 -5.86
C ASP A 11 -5.61 1.80 -6.57
N SER A 12 -6.27 2.95 -6.74
CA SER A 12 -5.70 4.17 -7.35
C SER A 12 -4.47 4.72 -6.62
N HIS A 13 -4.38 4.55 -5.30
CA HIS A 13 -3.21 4.94 -4.54
C HIS A 13 -1.99 4.07 -4.86
N THR A 14 -2.20 2.81 -5.20
CA THR A 14 -1.13 1.93 -5.68
C THR A 14 -0.79 2.22 -7.13
N ALA A 15 -1.80 2.47 -7.98
CA ALA A 15 -1.58 2.85 -9.37
C ALA A 15 -0.68 4.08 -9.50
N GLY A 16 -0.94 5.14 -8.71
CA GLY A 16 -0.25 6.43 -8.79
C GLY A 16 -1.12 7.56 -9.31
N PHE A 17 -2.44 7.36 -9.31
CA PHE A 17 -3.43 8.34 -9.76
C PHE A 17 -3.36 9.63 -8.89
N PRO A 18 -3.57 10.85 -9.45
CA PRO A 18 -4.08 11.10 -10.81
C PRO A 18 -3.01 11.26 -11.89
N ALA A 19 -1.74 11.40 -11.56
CA ALA A 19 -0.74 11.78 -12.56
C ALA A 19 0.07 10.60 -13.12
N PHE A 20 -0.17 9.37 -12.63
CA PHE A 20 0.41 8.14 -13.16
C PHE A 20 -0.62 7.00 -13.16
N ASP A 21 -0.53 6.14 -14.15
CA ASP A 21 -1.29 4.89 -14.26
C ASP A 21 -0.39 3.81 -14.88
N PRO A 22 -0.33 2.59 -14.35
CA PRO A 22 0.55 1.53 -14.87
C PRO A 22 0.34 1.18 -16.34
N MET A 23 -0.88 1.36 -16.86
CA MET A 23 -1.23 1.06 -18.25
C MET A 23 -1.04 2.26 -19.19
N MET A 24 -1.29 3.47 -18.69
CA MET A 24 -1.26 4.69 -19.51
C MET A 24 0.03 5.49 -19.33
N LEU A 25 0.82 5.15 -18.30
CA LEU A 25 2.02 5.86 -17.88
C LEU A 25 1.71 7.29 -17.37
N GLY A 26 2.70 8.18 -17.37
CA GLY A 26 2.55 9.55 -16.85
C GLY A 26 3.76 9.97 -16.05
N ASN A 27 3.56 10.78 -15.01
CA ASN A 27 4.63 11.21 -14.14
C ASN A 27 4.99 10.09 -13.13
N PRO A 28 6.14 9.41 -13.25
CA PRO A 28 6.51 8.32 -12.33
C PRO A 28 6.68 8.79 -10.88
N GLU A 29 6.96 10.07 -10.63
CA GLU A 29 7.04 10.63 -9.28
C GLU A 29 5.68 10.67 -8.57
N SER A 30 4.58 10.46 -9.31
CA SER A 30 3.23 10.27 -8.75
C SER A 30 2.97 8.85 -8.28
N SER A 31 3.98 8.01 -8.15
CA SER A 31 3.86 6.66 -7.58
C SER A 31 4.81 6.47 -6.40
N TYR A 32 4.35 5.83 -5.33
CA TYR A 32 5.20 5.57 -4.18
C TYR A 32 6.35 4.59 -4.50
N GLN A 33 6.15 3.71 -5.47
CA GLN A 33 7.16 2.74 -5.92
C GLN A 33 8.42 3.43 -6.44
N PHE A 34 8.27 4.56 -7.14
CA PHE A 34 9.40 5.37 -7.61
C PHE A 34 10.28 5.84 -6.45
N TRP A 35 9.67 6.42 -5.42
CA TRP A 35 10.36 6.96 -4.26
C TRP A 35 10.94 5.87 -3.37
N LEU A 36 10.21 4.78 -3.19
CA LEU A 36 10.66 3.59 -2.47
C LEU A 36 11.90 2.99 -3.15
N LYS A 37 11.86 2.78 -4.47
CA LYS A 37 13.01 2.28 -5.23
C LYS A 37 14.23 3.18 -5.08
N LYS A 38 14.02 4.51 -5.21
CA LYS A 38 15.08 5.51 -5.03
C LYS A 38 15.68 5.49 -3.63
N GLY A 39 14.87 5.23 -2.61
CA GLY A 39 15.31 5.09 -1.22
C GLY A 39 16.11 3.80 -0.99
N LEU A 40 15.59 2.66 -1.46
CA LEU A 40 16.25 1.36 -1.31
C LEU A 40 17.60 1.27 -2.02
N LEU A 41 17.78 1.95 -3.16
CA LEU A 41 19.08 2.05 -3.81
C LEU A 41 20.18 2.69 -2.92
N LYS A 42 19.77 3.48 -1.92
CA LYS A 42 20.72 4.08 -0.96
C LYS A 42 21.03 3.16 0.21
N THR A 43 20.03 2.40 0.71
CA THR A 43 20.20 1.51 1.86
C THR A 43 20.69 0.12 1.46
N ARG A 44 20.32 -0.35 0.26
CA ARG A 44 20.66 -1.67 -0.30
C ARG A 44 21.20 -1.59 -1.73
N PRO A 45 22.36 -0.95 -1.98
CA PRO A 45 22.86 -0.73 -3.35
C PRO A 45 23.20 -2.01 -4.11
N TYR A 46 23.29 -3.15 -3.42
CA TYR A 46 23.63 -4.46 -4.01
C TYR A 46 22.42 -5.33 -4.32
N ILE A 47 21.20 -4.88 -4.00
CA ILE A 47 19.96 -5.59 -4.31
C ILE A 47 19.22 -4.86 -5.43
N ASN A 48 18.92 -5.58 -6.50
CA ASN A 48 18.07 -5.06 -7.57
C ASN A 48 16.60 -5.42 -7.30
N CYS A 49 15.84 -4.49 -6.73
CA CYS A 49 14.41 -4.68 -6.49
C CYS A 49 13.60 -4.33 -7.76
N ASN A 50 12.88 -5.32 -8.26
CA ASN A 50 11.88 -5.14 -9.33
C ASN A 50 10.50 -4.94 -8.70
N PHE A 51 9.92 -3.77 -8.90
CA PHE A 51 8.58 -3.41 -8.44
C PHE A 51 7.56 -3.68 -9.55
N ILE A 52 6.58 -4.53 -9.26
CA ILE A 52 5.44 -4.79 -10.14
C ILE A 52 4.27 -3.99 -9.59
N ASN A 53 3.84 -2.98 -10.35
CA ASN A 53 2.70 -2.14 -9.98
C ASN A 53 1.41 -2.70 -10.57
N GLU A 54 0.60 -3.30 -9.72
CA GLU A 54 -0.73 -3.87 -9.99
C GLU A 54 -1.82 -3.02 -9.32
N GLY A 55 -1.68 -1.71 -9.35
CA GLY A 55 -2.72 -0.77 -8.94
C GLY A 55 -3.81 -0.64 -10.00
N VAL A 56 -5.08 -0.69 -9.59
CA VAL A 56 -6.24 -0.50 -10.47
C VAL A 56 -7.16 0.56 -9.88
N CYS A 57 -7.36 1.67 -10.60
CA CYS A 57 -8.21 2.75 -10.13
C CYS A 57 -9.65 2.28 -9.89
N GLY A 58 -10.22 2.65 -8.74
CA GLY A 58 -11.60 2.29 -8.36
C GLY A 58 -11.75 0.85 -7.81
N ASP A 59 -10.68 0.06 -7.73
CA ASP A 59 -10.79 -1.32 -7.27
C ASP A 59 -11.12 -1.39 -5.77
N THR A 60 -11.93 -2.38 -5.40
CA THR A 60 -12.34 -2.65 -4.03
C THR A 60 -11.41 -3.64 -3.35
N SER A 61 -11.44 -3.71 -2.01
CA SER A 61 -10.69 -4.69 -1.24
C SER A 61 -10.92 -6.12 -1.74
N ARG A 62 -12.15 -6.47 -2.12
CA ARG A 62 -12.50 -7.79 -2.68
C ARG A 62 -11.83 -8.02 -4.04
N GLY A 63 -11.87 -7.03 -4.95
CA GLY A 63 -11.25 -7.12 -6.27
C GLY A 63 -9.73 -7.25 -6.16
N ILE A 64 -9.12 -6.45 -5.29
CA ILE A 64 -7.69 -6.49 -5.00
C ILE A 64 -7.26 -7.89 -4.53
N VAL A 65 -7.98 -8.49 -3.58
CA VAL A 65 -7.66 -9.84 -3.04
C VAL A 65 -7.85 -10.92 -4.09
N PHE A 66 -8.86 -10.79 -4.95
CA PHE A 66 -9.03 -11.70 -6.08
C PHE A 66 -7.82 -11.65 -7.04
N ARG A 67 -7.38 -10.44 -7.45
CA ARG A 67 -6.19 -10.27 -8.31
C ARG A 67 -4.90 -10.73 -7.63
N LEU A 68 -4.76 -10.50 -6.31
CA LEU A 68 -3.64 -11.03 -5.53
C LEU A 68 -3.54 -12.54 -5.65
N THR A 69 -4.66 -13.25 -5.46
CA THR A 69 -4.68 -14.71 -5.55
C THR A 69 -4.19 -15.19 -6.92
N GLN A 70 -4.67 -14.58 -8.00
CA GLN A 70 -4.24 -14.89 -9.37
C GLN A 70 -2.75 -14.58 -9.61
N ALA A 71 -2.26 -13.45 -9.14
CA ALA A 71 -0.86 -13.07 -9.28
C ALA A 71 0.08 -14.07 -8.55
N LEU A 72 -0.33 -14.55 -7.38
CA LEU A 72 0.43 -15.52 -6.60
C LEU A 72 0.36 -16.96 -7.13
N GLU A 73 -0.56 -17.26 -8.03
CA GLU A 73 -0.61 -18.55 -8.74
C GLU A 73 0.41 -18.62 -9.88
N THR A 74 0.73 -17.48 -10.47
CA THR A 74 1.56 -17.41 -11.68
C THR A 74 2.99 -16.99 -11.40
N THR A 75 3.25 -16.30 -10.29
CA THR A 75 4.55 -15.70 -10.01
C THR A 75 4.89 -15.77 -8.52
N ASN A 76 6.16 -16.09 -8.24
CA ASN A 76 6.70 -15.99 -6.89
C ASN A 76 7.19 -14.55 -6.62
N TYR A 77 6.80 -14.01 -5.48
CA TYR A 77 7.23 -12.69 -5.01
C TYR A 77 7.98 -12.82 -3.68
N ASP A 78 8.95 -11.95 -3.48
CA ASP A 78 9.70 -11.88 -2.23
C ASP A 78 8.96 -11.07 -1.17
N LEU A 79 8.19 -10.08 -1.61
CA LEU A 79 7.41 -9.19 -0.76
C LEU A 79 6.14 -8.76 -1.49
N VAL A 80 5.05 -8.63 -0.75
CA VAL A 80 3.79 -8.03 -1.21
C VAL A 80 3.53 -6.76 -0.41
N ILE A 81 3.18 -5.66 -1.08
CA ILE A 81 2.58 -4.47 -0.50
C ILE A 81 1.12 -4.47 -0.94
N LEU A 82 0.19 -4.74 -0.02
CA LEU A 82 -1.24 -4.82 -0.31
C LEU A 82 -1.96 -3.64 0.35
N ALA A 83 -2.38 -2.69 -0.47
CA ALA A 83 -3.11 -1.50 -0.06
C ALA A 83 -4.50 -1.47 -0.68
N GLY A 84 -5.53 -1.08 0.08
CA GLY A 84 -6.89 -0.97 -0.43
C GLY A 84 -7.91 -0.70 0.66
N GLY A 85 -9.16 -0.55 0.24
CA GLY A 85 -10.29 -0.30 1.14
C GLY A 85 -10.87 1.10 1.00
N THR A 86 -10.19 2.03 0.37
CA THR A 86 -10.69 3.40 0.16
C THR A 86 -12.03 3.40 -0.57
N ASN A 87 -12.14 2.67 -1.67
CA ASN A 87 -13.35 2.61 -2.49
C ASN A 87 -14.50 1.84 -1.83
N ASP A 88 -14.21 1.02 -0.85
CA ASP A 88 -15.21 0.24 -0.11
C ASP A 88 -16.01 1.07 0.91
N LEU A 89 -15.40 2.14 1.47
CA LEU A 89 -15.92 2.88 2.62
C LEU A 89 -17.30 3.52 2.42
N GLY A 90 -17.69 3.78 1.17
CA GLY A 90 -19.03 4.26 0.80
C GLY A 90 -20.00 3.15 0.39
N MET A 91 -19.53 1.91 0.26
CA MET A 91 -20.26 0.81 -0.39
C MET A 91 -20.59 -0.35 0.55
N THR A 92 -19.74 -0.57 1.58
CA THR A 92 -19.91 -1.69 2.51
C THR A 92 -19.47 -1.31 3.93
N SER A 93 -19.64 -2.21 4.90
CA SER A 93 -19.23 -1.97 6.28
C SER A 93 -17.71 -2.11 6.45
N GLU A 94 -17.17 -1.37 7.43
CA GLU A 94 -15.75 -1.42 7.81
C GLU A 94 -15.32 -2.85 8.19
N LYS A 95 -16.21 -3.61 8.81
CA LYS A 95 -16.00 -5.02 9.14
C LYS A 95 -15.80 -5.88 7.88
N GLN A 96 -16.58 -5.61 6.82
CA GLN A 96 -16.43 -6.36 5.56
C GLN A 96 -15.14 -5.97 4.84
N VAL A 97 -14.75 -4.69 4.87
CA VAL A 97 -13.46 -4.23 4.32
C VAL A 97 -12.31 -4.96 5.00
N LEU A 98 -12.30 -4.97 6.34
CA LEU A 98 -11.28 -5.67 7.13
C LEU A 98 -11.24 -7.15 6.80
N LYS A 99 -12.40 -7.82 6.76
CA LYS A 99 -12.48 -9.23 6.42
C LYS A 99 -11.85 -9.53 5.06
N ASN A 100 -12.15 -8.73 4.04
CA ASN A 100 -11.57 -8.90 2.71
C ASN A 100 -10.04 -8.73 2.74
N LEU A 101 -9.55 -7.66 3.38
CA LEU A 101 -8.10 -7.41 3.49
C LEU A 101 -7.39 -8.55 4.25
N GLU A 102 -7.97 -9.01 5.37
CA GLU A 102 -7.44 -10.13 6.16
C GLU A 102 -7.37 -11.43 5.34
N GLU A 103 -8.32 -11.71 4.46
CA GLU A 103 -8.25 -12.84 3.52
C GLU A 103 -7.02 -12.74 2.59
N GLY A 104 -6.71 -11.54 2.10
CA GLY A 104 -5.51 -11.28 1.32
C GLY A 104 -4.22 -11.44 2.13
N TYR A 105 -4.22 -10.93 3.35
CA TYR A 105 -3.08 -11.06 4.27
C TYR A 105 -2.80 -12.52 4.62
N GLU A 106 -3.85 -13.29 4.92
CA GLU A 106 -3.74 -14.73 5.16
C GLU A 106 -3.23 -15.50 3.94
N THR A 107 -3.59 -15.07 2.73
CA THR A 107 -3.09 -15.68 1.49
C THR A 107 -1.58 -15.52 1.37
N CYS A 108 -1.03 -14.34 1.65
CA CYS A 108 0.41 -14.11 1.70
C CYS A 108 1.08 -14.91 2.83
N ARG A 109 0.49 -14.89 4.03
CA ARG A 109 1.03 -15.57 5.21
C ARG A 109 1.15 -17.09 5.02
N LYS A 110 0.11 -17.73 4.47
CA LYS A 110 0.10 -19.17 4.18
C LYS A 110 1.14 -19.59 3.15
N ARG A 111 1.57 -18.66 2.31
CA ARG A 111 2.63 -18.85 1.31
C ARG A 111 4.02 -18.39 1.81
N GLU A 112 4.11 -18.01 3.09
CA GLU A 112 5.34 -17.52 3.73
C GLU A 112 5.94 -16.28 3.02
N ILE A 113 5.10 -15.50 2.33
CA ILE A 113 5.49 -14.26 1.67
C ILE A 113 5.43 -13.13 2.70
N ALA A 114 6.51 -12.36 2.83
CA ALA A 114 6.51 -11.16 3.65
C ALA A 114 5.47 -10.15 3.11
N LEU A 115 4.72 -9.52 4.02
CA LEU A 115 3.62 -8.63 3.67
C LEU A 115 3.79 -7.27 4.35
N ILE A 116 3.61 -6.20 3.59
CA ILE A 116 3.37 -4.86 4.13
C ILE A 116 1.89 -4.54 3.89
N ALA A 117 1.20 -4.17 4.96
CA ALA A 117 -0.20 -3.76 4.97
C ALA A 117 -0.28 -2.26 5.32
N PRO A 118 -0.35 -1.38 4.32
CA PRO A 118 -0.54 0.05 4.57
C PRO A 118 -1.93 0.34 5.14
N SER A 119 -2.01 1.36 6.00
CA SER A 119 -3.29 1.95 6.36
C SER A 119 -3.91 2.67 5.15
N ILE A 120 -5.24 2.75 5.11
CA ILE A 120 -5.98 3.62 4.16
C ILE A 120 -5.52 5.06 4.41
N PRO A 121 -5.14 5.82 3.36
CA PRO A 121 -4.82 7.24 3.49
C PRO A 121 -5.98 8.05 4.08
N PRO A 122 -5.72 9.20 4.69
CA PRO A 122 -6.79 10.07 5.17
C PRO A 122 -7.61 10.61 3.99
N ILE A 123 -8.90 10.85 4.24
CA ILE A 123 -9.85 11.38 3.26
C ILE A 123 -10.41 12.69 3.79
N SER A 124 -10.45 13.74 2.96
CA SER A 124 -10.96 15.08 3.34
C SER A 124 -12.49 15.17 3.25
N LEU A 125 -13.17 14.12 3.72
CA LEU A 125 -14.63 14.04 3.83
C LEU A 125 -14.99 13.62 5.26
N GLN A 126 -15.72 14.48 5.98
CA GLN A 126 -16.02 14.32 7.41
C GLN A 126 -16.60 12.94 7.76
N ASP A 127 -17.56 12.46 6.96
CA ASP A 127 -18.25 11.20 7.21
C ASP A 127 -17.36 9.94 7.01
N TYR A 128 -16.20 10.11 6.38
CA TYR A 128 -15.25 9.02 6.13
C TYR A 128 -14.18 8.91 7.22
N VAL A 129 -13.91 9.97 7.96
CA VAL A 129 -12.88 9.97 9.02
C VAL A 129 -13.05 8.83 10.02
N PRO A 130 -14.23 8.61 10.65
CA PRO A 130 -14.40 7.52 11.59
C PRO A 130 -14.27 6.14 10.95
N LYS A 131 -14.65 5.99 9.68
CA LYS A 131 -14.52 4.73 8.93
C LYS A 131 -13.07 4.39 8.66
N VAL A 132 -12.28 5.38 8.18
CA VAL A 132 -10.84 5.26 7.98
C VAL A 132 -10.14 4.84 9.28
N ILE A 133 -10.45 5.52 10.39
CA ILE A 133 -9.89 5.19 11.71
C ILE A 133 -10.22 3.74 12.09
N THR A 134 -11.47 3.31 11.93
CA THR A 134 -11.92 1.96 12.30
C THR A 134 -11.18 0.89 11.49
N VAL A 135 -11.12 1.04 10.16
CA VAL A 135 -10.42 0.08 9.31
C VAL A 135 -8.93 0.05 9.61
N ASN A 136 -8.30 1.21 9.75
CA ASN A 136 -6.86 1.30 10.01
C ASN A 136 -6.46 0.69 11.36
N SER A 137 -7.27 0.88 12.40
CA SER A 137 -7.07 0.21 13.68
C SER A 137 -7.16 -1.32 13.57
N GLY A 138 -8.06 -1.82 12.74
CA GLY A 138 -8.16 -3.25 12.45
C GLY A 138 -6.94 -3.79 11.70
N ILE A 139 -6.45 -3.07 10.69
CA ILE A 139 -5.22 -3.43 9.94
C ILE A 139 -4.03 -3.50 10.90
N GLU A 140 -3.82 -2.47 11.73
CA GLU A 140 -2.74 -2.42 12.71
C GLU A 140 -2.83 -3.58 13.71
N THR A 141 -4.02 -3.83 14.24
CA THR A 141 -4.28 -4.95 15.18
C THR A 141 -3.99 -6.30 14.55
N TYR A 142 -4.32 -6.48 13.26
CA TYR A 142 -4.01 -7.72 12.55
C TYR A 142 -2.51 -7.90 12.36
N THR A 143 -1.83 -6.88 11.88
CA THR A 143 -0.39 -6.96 11.57
C THR A 143 0.46 -7.25 12.81
N ALA A 144 0.07 -6.72 13.96
CA ALA A 144 0.76 -6.92 15.23
C ALA A 144 0.82 -8.40 15.69
N LYS A 145 0.00 -9.28 15.10
CA LYS A 145 -0.05 -10.71 15.46
C LYS A 145 1.06 -11.54 14.81
N PHE A 146 1.74 -11.05 13.78
CA PHE A 146 2.62 -11.85 12.93
C PHE A 146 3.95 -11.14 12.66
N GLN A 147 5.06 -11.86 12.77
CA GLN A 147 6.40 -11.30 12.58
C GLN A 147 6.75 -10.94 11.14
N ASN A 148 6.11 -11.58 10.15
CA ASN A 148 6.34 -11.34 8.72
C ASN A 148 5.28 -10.47 8.07
N VAL A 149 4.45 -9.79 8.87
CA VAL A 149 3.43 -8.83 8.42
C VAL A 149 3.71 -7.47 9.06
N PHE A 150 3.89 -6.46 8.24
CA PHE A 150 4.35 -5.14 8.67
C PHE A 150 3.26 -4.10 8.42
N PHE A 151 2.95 -3.31 9.43
CA PHE A 151 2.09 -2.15 9.28
C PHE A 151 2.86 -0.97 8.68
N ALA A 152 2.23 -0.25 7.76
CA ALA A 152 2.76 1.01 7.24
C ALA A 152 1.73 2.12 7.44
N ASP A 153 1.99 3.03 8.37
CA ASP A 153 1.05 4.09 8.74
C ASP A 153 1.03 5.24 7.72
N TRP A 154 0.40 4.99 6.57
CA TRP A 154 0.18 6.03 5.56
C TRP A 154 -0.75 7.13 6.08
N CYS A 155 -1.79 6.74 6.84
CA CYS A 155 -2.75 7.69 7.40
C CYS A 155 -2.06 8.68 8.34
N GLY A 156 -1.30 8.20 9.30
CA GLY A 156 -0.56 9.05 10.25
C GLY A 156 0.48 9.94 9.58
N ALA A 157 1.09 9.47 8.46
CA ALA A 157 2.09 10.22 7.72
C ALA A 157 1.52 11.36 6.87
N LEU A 158 0.22 11.32 6.54
CA LEU A 158 -0.43 12.20 5.55
C LEU A 158 -1.54 13.07 6.13
N LYS A 159 -2.02 12.79 7.35
CA LYS A 159 -3.13 13.52 7.96
C LYS A 159 -2.68 14.83 8.60
N ASP A 160 -3.60 15.80 8.61
CA ASP A 160 -3.53 17.00 9.44
C ASP A 160 -4.06 16.74 10.88
N GLU A 161 -4.17 17.80 11.68
CA GLU A 161 -4.67 17.77 13.06
C GLU A 161 -6.15 17.36 13.16
N GLN A 162 -6.93 17.57 12.10
CA GLN A 162 -8.35 17.20 12.00
C GLN A 162 -8.57 15.81 11.41
N ALA A 163 -7.48 15.05 11.16
CA ALA A 163 -7.46 13.73 10.51
C ALA A 163 -7.90 13.74 9.03
N PHE A 164 -7.88 14.89 8.37
CA PHE A 164 -8.05 15.02 6.92
C PHE A 164 -6.72 14.85 6.19
N LEU A 165 -6.81 14.57 4.89
CA LEU A 165 -5.64 14.58 4.02
C LEU A 165 -5.06 16.01 3.97
N GLU A 166 -3.83 16.17 4.45
CA GLU A 166 -3.16 17.46 4.50
C GLU A 166 -3.02 18.07 3.10
N ASN A 167 -3.31 19.36 2.95
CA ASN A 167 -3.39 20.04 1.65
C ASN A 167 -2.18 19.84 0.75
N ARG A 168 -0.96 19.83 1.29
CA ARG A 168 0.26 19.59 0.49
C ARG A 168 0.33 18.18 -0.09
N TYR A 169 -0.34 17.21 0.51
CA TYR A 169 -0.38 15.82 0.08
C TYR A 169 -1.60 15.49 -0.78
N ASN A 170 -2.56 16.43 -0.87
CA ASN A 170 -3.80 16.29 -1.61
C ASN A 170 -3.61 16.69 -3.08
N SER A 171 -4.09 15.88 -4.02
CA SER A 171 -4.10 16.21 -5.45
C SER A 171 -5.17 17.26 -5.82
N GLY A 172 -6.07 17.60 -4.88
CA GLY A 172 -7.12 18.58 -5.05
C GLY A 172 -8.55 18.04 -4.97
N ASP A 173 -8.71 16.71 -4.87
CA ASP A 173 -10.02 16.05 -4.79
C ASP A 173 -10.39 15.56 -3.39
N GLY A 174 -9.49 15.70 -2.44
CA GLY A 174 -9.68 15.27 -1.05
C GLY A 174 -9.48 13.78 -0.79
N VAL A 175 -9.09 13.01 -1.79
CA VAL A 175 -8.89 11.54 -1.71
C VAL A 175 -7.52 11.13 -2.20
N HIS A 176 -7.13 11.58 -3.39
CA HIS A 176 -5.90 11.15 -4.04
C HIS A 176 -4.70 12.00 -3.68
N LEU A 177 -3.53 11.39 -3.78
CA LEU A 177 -2.29 12.00 -3.34
C LEU A 177 -1.65 12.88 -4.42
N SER A 178 -1.06 13.98 -3.98
CA SER A 178 -0.11 14.76 -4.78
C SER A 178 1.23 14.00 -4.93
N VAL A 179 2.12 14.50 -5.79
CA VAL A 179 3.50 13.97 -5.91
C VAL A 179 4.22 13.97 -4.54
N GLU A 180 4.03 15.04 -3.74
CA GLU A 180 4.60 15.11 -2.38
C GLU A 180 3.99 14.06 -1.44
N GLY A 181 2.71 13.74 -1.58
CA GLY A 181 2.05 12.66 -0.85
C GLY A 181 2.63 11.29 -1.21
N TYR A 182 2.79 11.00 -2.50
CA TYR A 182 3.44 9.77 -2.97
C TYR A 182 4.89 9.65 -2.51
N LYS A 183 5.62 10.75 -2.53
CA LYS A 183 6.98 10.81 -2.00
C LYS A 183 7.01 10.51 -0.50
N ARG A 184 6.10 11.10 0.27
CA ARG A 184 6.00 10.90 1.72
C ARG A 184 5.83 9.44 2.07
N ILE A 185 4.85 8.75 1.46
CA ILE A 185 4.59 7.33 1.74
C ILE A 185 5.67 6.41 1.15
N GLY A 186 6.24 6.73 -0.01
CA GLY A 186 7.34 5.97 -0.58
C GLY A 186 8.60 6.00 0.28
N VAL A 187 8.94 7.15 0.86
CA VAL A 187 10.08 7.29 1.80
C VAL A 187 9.79 6.56 3.12
N LEU A 188 8.55 6.64 3.64
CA LEU A 188 8.13 5.92 4.84
C LEU A 188 8.29 4.40 4.67
N LEU A 189 8.02 3.87 3.49
CA LEU A 189 8.14 2.43 3.21
C LEU A 189 9.59 1.93 3.20
N VAL A 190 10.60 2.78 2.98
CA VAL A 190 12.01 2.34 2.85
C VAL A 190 12.48 1.50 4.04
N PRO A 191 12.42 1.97 5.29
CA PRO A 191 12.88 1.17 6.44
C PRO A 191 12.03 -0.08 6.67
N ILE A 192 10.72 -0.06 6.31
CA ILE A 192 9.82 -1.19 6.49
C ILE A 192 10.17 -2.29 5.50
N VAL A 193 10.36 -1.95 4.23
CA VAL A 193 10.80 -2.90 3.18
C VAL A 193 12.19 -3.42 3.48
N ASP A 194 13.11 -2.56 3.93
CA ASP A 194 14.46 -2.95 4.33
C ASP A 194 14.42 -4.03 5.43
N ASN A 195 13.61 -3.81 6.47
CA ASN A 195 13.40 -4.79 7.53
C ASN A 195 12.77 -6.10 7.01
N ALA A 196 11.72 -6.01 6.20
CA ALA A 196 11.03 -7.19 5.66
C ALA A 196 11.94 -8.07 4.79
N LEU A 197 12.82 -7.45 3.98
CA LEU A 197 13.79 -8.17 3.15
C LEU A 197 14.93 -8.79 3.97
N SER A 198 15.30 -8.17 5.09
CA SER A 198 16.34 -8.71 6.00
C SER A 198 15.94 -10.04 6.61
N LEU A 199 14.64 -10.26 6.86
CA LEU A 199 14.14 -11.55 7.39
C LEU A 199 14.30 -12.71 6.39
N LYS A 200 14.47 -12.43 5.11
CA LYS A 200 14.68 -13.42 4.05
C LYS A 200 16.15 -13.66 3.71
N SER A 201 17.10 -13.03 4.43
CA SER A 201 18.53 -13.11 4.13
C SER A 201 18.89 -12.63 2.70
N LEU A 202 18.13 -11.68 2.17
CA LEU A 202 18.32 -11.02 0.87
C LEU A 202 19.16 -9.74 1.01
#